data_e539a578dd0cfe19cb01b25e0920f8a4
#
_entry.id   e539a578dd0cfe19cb01b25e0920f8a4
#
_cell.length_a   1.000
_cell.length_b   1.000
_cell.length_c   1.000
_cell.angle_alpha   90.00
_cell.angle_beta   90.00
_cell.angle_gamma   90.00
#
_symmetry.space_group_name_H-M   'P 1'
#
loop_
_entity.id
_entity.type
_entity.pdbx_description
1 polymer ?
#
loop_
_entity_poly.entity_id
_entity_poly.type
_entity_poly.pdbx_seq_one_letter_code
_entity_poly.pdbx_strand_id
1 'polypeptide(L)'
;MKPDDGELVFRYRGCEFAVADGVQPPKAGSLLFCRHLHFRDGEDVLEIGAGTGLAAVLAARAGCRVVATDVVPEAVACARANAARNGVGDRVEVLQGDCYEPVAGRRFHLICASPPQMPTPPGRERDDAAAAADNGGVDGWDILDRLIAGAPAHLRPGGRLVFTLFAFLGPRSAWARLEAAGLEPAILARETQAFPRIGYERLEHIRGLDTEGALPAAKMPTSVERLVMQGMKSR
;
A
#
# COMPACT_ATOMS: atom_id res chain seq x y z
N MET A 1 -29.58 -7.91 10.83
CA MET A 1 -29.71 -7.18 9.57
C MET A 1 -29.25 -8.14 8.47
N LYS A 2 -30.08 -8.47 7.49
CA LYS A 2 -29.68 -9.33 6.37
C LYS A 2 -28.57 -8.62 5.61
N PRO A 3 -27.52 -9.31 5.08
CA PRO A 3 -26.60 -8.69 4.14
C PRO A 3 -27.44 -8.20 2.95
N ASP A 4 -27.18 -6.96 2.53
CA ASP A 4 -27.75 -6.42 1.28
C ASP A 4 -27.34 -7.34 0.15
N ASP A 5 -28.33 -7.71 -0.68
CA ASP A 5 -28.15 -8.62 -1.81
C ASP A 5 -27.08 -8.05 -2.77
N GLY A 6 -25.87 -8.61 -2.72
CA GLY A 6 -24.79 -8.33 -3.67
C GLY A 6 -23.52 -7.68 -3.11
N GLU A 7 -23.50 -7.25 -1.83
CA GLU A 7 -22.28 -6.66 -1.25
C GLU A 7 -21.17 -7.72 -1.07
N LEU A 8 -20.01 -7.51 -1.68
CA LEU A 8 -18.83 -8.35 -1.43
C LEU A 8 -18.26 -8.01 -0.05
N VAL A 9 -18.33 -8.97 0.87
CA VAL A 9 -17.84 -8.82 2.25
C VAL A 9 -16.75 -9.84 2.53
N PHE A 10 -15.65 -9.42 3.17
CA PHE A 10 -14.62 -10.33 3.68
C PHE A 10 -14.35 -10.08 5.17
N ARG A 11 -13.75 -11.07 5.82
CA ARG A 11 -13.36 -10.98 7.23
C ARG A 11 -11.87 -11.19 7.40
N TYR A 12 -11.25 -10.34 8.22
CA TYR A 12 -9.83 -10.44 8.54
C TYR A 12 -9.57 -9.98 9.99
N ARG A 13 -8.89 -10.81 10.79
CA ARG A 13 -8.54 -10.55 12.21
C ARG A 13 -9.72 -10.04 13.05
N GLY A 14 -10.88 -10.66 12.89
CA GLY A 14 -12.10 -10.31 13.65
C GLY A 14 -12.78 -9.01 13.20
N CYS A 15 -12.33 -8.39 12.11
CA CYS A 15 -12.96 -7.26 11.47
C CYS A 15 -13.72 -7.71 10.21
N GLU A 16 -14.76 -6.96 9.86
CA GLU A 16 -15.58 -7.19 8.66
C GLU A 16 -15.47 -5.99 7.71
N PHE A 17 -15.23 -6.27 6.43
CA PHE A 17 -15.02 -5.26 5.43
C PHE A 17 -15.94 -5.49 4.24
N ALA A 18 -16.67 -4.47 3.85
CA ALA A 18 -17.35 -4.41 2.57
C ALA A 18 -16.40 -3.89 1.49
N VAL A 19 -16.59 -4.34 0.27
CA VAL A 19 -15.88 -3.84 -0.91
C VAL A 19 -16.89 -3.10 -1.78
N ALA A 20 -16.74 -1.79 -1.88
CA ALA A 20 -17.59 -0.98 -2.73
C ALA A 20 -17.24 -1.15 -4.21
N ASP A 21 -18.19 -0.85 -5.08
CA ASP A 21 -17.95 -0.80 -6.52
C ASP A 21 -16.79 0.14 -6.84
N GLY A 22 -15.92 -0.25 -7.77
CA GLY A 22 -14.72 0.51 -8.12
C GLY A 22 -13.55 0.39 -7.12
N VAL A 23 -13.73 -0.25 -5.97
CA VAL A 23 -12.67 -0.50 -5.00
C VAL A 23 -12.14 -1.92 -5.16
N GLN A 24 -10.82 -2.09 -5.22
CA GLN A 24 -10.25 -3.43 -5.30
C GLN A 24 -10.31 -4.14 -3.95
N PRO A 25 -10.75 -5.42 -3.90
CA PRO A 25 -10.63 -6.23 -2.70
C PRO A 25 -9.14 -6.44 -2.35
N PRO A 26 -8.81 -6.61 -1.06
CA PRO A 26 -7.46 -6.92 -0.64
C PRO A 26 -6.93 -8.19 -1.32
N LYS A 27 -5.74 -8.07 -1.90
CA LYS A 27 -5.01 -9.18 -2.53
C LYS A 27 -3.98 -9.76 -1.56
N ALA A 28 -3.30 -10.83 -1.96
CA ALA A 28 -2.24 -11.47 -1.16
C ALA A 28 -1.19 -10.48 -0.65
N GLY A 29 -0.83 -9.47 -1.48
CA GLY A 29 0.07 -8.39 -1.09
C GLY A 29 -0.45 -7.52 0.06
N SER A 30 -1.74 -7.18 0.05
CA SER A 30 -2.37 -6.42 1.14
C SER A 30 -2.40 -7.22 2.45
N LEU A 31 -2.62 -8.54 2.35
CA LEU A 31 -2.61 -9.42 3.52
C LEU A 31 -1.19 -9.61 4.07
N LEU A 32 -0.18 -9.79 3.21
CA LEU A 32 1.23 -9.80 3.61
C LEU A 32 1.59 -8.51 4.35
N PHE A 33 1.25 -7.37 3.77
CA PHE A 33 1.45 -6.05 4.36
C PHE A 33 0.86 -5.96 5.77
N CYS A 34 -0.43 -6.25 5.92
CA CYS A 34 -1.11 -6.19 7.21
C CYS A 34 -0.57 -7.18 8.25
N ARG A 35 0.02 -8.31 7.83
CA ARG A 35 0.68 -9.25 8.77
C ARG A 35 1.93 -8.66 9.41
N HIS A 36 2.62 -7.77 8.71
CA HIS A 36 3.89 -7.19 9.13
C HIS A 36 3.80 -5.72 9.56
N LEU A 37 2.59 -5.16 9.61
CA LEU A 37 2.36 -3.88 10.29
C LEU A 37 2.28 -4.12 11.81
N HIS A 38 3.17 -3.46 12.54
CA HIS A 38 3.19 -3.47 14.00
C HIS A 38 2.69 -2.11 14.50
N PHE A 39 1.54 -2.12 15.13
CA PHE A 39 0.92 -0.94 15.72
C PHE A 39 1.20 -0.89 17.24
N ARG A 40 1.40 0.30 17.77
CA ARG A 40 1.52 0.55 19.21
C ARG A 40 0.36 1.44 19.65
N ASP A 41 -0.22 1.13 20.80
CA ASP A 41 -1.31 1.95 21.35
C ASP A 41 -0.90 3.43 21.44
N GLY A 42 -1.80 4.33 21.06
CA GLY A 42 -1.58 5.78 21.05
C GLY A 42 -0.73 6.32 19.89
N GLU A 43 -0.21 5.50 18.98
CA GLU A 43 0.51 6.00 17.79
C GLU A 43 -0.43 6.80 16.87
N ASP A 44 0.12 7.86 16.25
CA ASP A 44 -0.47 8.52 15.10
C ASP A 44 0.00 7.78 13.84
N VAL A 45 -0.94 7.26 13.05
CA VAL A 45 -0.67 6.45 11.85
C VAL A 45 -1.23 7.16 10.62
N LEU A 46 -0.46 7.18 9.54
CA LEU A 46 -0.92 7.56 8.19
C LEU A 46 -0.94 6.32 7.30
N GLU A 47 -2.09 5.99 6.74
CA GLU A 47 -2.21 5.06 5.62
C GLU A 47 -2.36 5.85 4.31
N ILE A 48 -1.48 5.61 3.33
CA ILE A 48 -1.57 6.17 1.98
C ILE A 48 -2.08 5.09 1.03
N GLY A 49 -3.18 5.40 0.32
CA GLY A 49 -3.92 4.43 -0.50
C GLY A 49 -4.83 3.55 0.36
N ALA A 50 -5.85 4.15 0.96
CA ALA A 50 -6.73 3.48 1.93
C ALA A 50 -7.49 2.28 1.35
N GLY A 51 -7.96 2.37 0.09
CA GLY A 51 -8.76 1.33 -0.54
C GLY A 51 -9.98 0.95 0.32
N THR A 52 -10.01 -0.28 0.81
CA THR A 52 -11.07 -0.75 1.73
C THR A 52 -10.88 -0.29 3.18
N GLY A 53 -9.81 0.44 3.51
CA GLY A 53 -9.49 0.84 4.88
C GLY A 53 -8.95 -0.29 5.76
N LEU A 54 -8.42 -1.35 5.15
CA LEU A 54 -8.00 -2.55 5.90
C LEU A 54 -6.94 -2.23 6.95
N ALA A 55 -5.84 -1.55 6.58
CA ALA A 55 -4.78 -1.24 7.54
C ALA A 55 -5.22 -0.16 8.53
N ALA A 56 -6.00 0.84 8.10
CA ALA A 56 -6.56 1.88 8.97
C ALA A 56 -7.44 1.29 10.09
N VAL A 57 -8.35 0.38 9.75
CA VAL A 57 -9.22 -0.28 10.75
C VAL A 57 -8.38 -1.11 11.71
N LEU A 58 -7.40 -1.87 11.23
CA LEU A 58 -6.53 -2.68 12.09
C LEU A 58 -5.69 -1.80 13.04
N ALA A 59 -5.16 -0.67 12.55
CA ALA A 59 -4.43 0.27 13.38
C ALA A 59 -5.33 0.92 14.46
N ALA A 60 -6.53 1.34 14.07
CA ALA A 60 -7.50 1.92 15.01
C ALA A 60 -7.96 0.91 16.08
N ARG A 61 -8.15 -0.35 15.70
CA ARG A 61 -8.45 -1.46 16.64
C ARG A 61 -7.30 -1.75 17.60
N ALA A 62 -6.07 -1.44 17.20
CA ALA A 62 -4.88 -1.53 18.06
C ALA A 62 -4.65 -0.27 18.93
N GLY A 63 -5.61 0.66 18.97
CA GLY A 63 -5.55 1.86 19.81
C GLY A 63 -4.91 3.09 19.14
N CYS A 64 -4.54 3.03 17.86
CA CYS A 64 -3.96 4.15 17.14
C CYS A 64 -5.00 5.23 16.77
N ARG A 65 -4.52 6.46 16.58
CA ARG A 65 -5.23 7.52 15.84
C ARG A 65 -4.77 7.45 14.39
N VAL A 66 -5.71 7.32 13.47
CA VAL A 66 -5.40 7.04 12.07
C VAL A 66 -5.90 8.15 11.16
N VAL A 67 -5.04 8.56 10.25
CA VAL A 67 -5.43 9.27 9.03
C VAL A 67 -5.20 8.34 7.87
N ALA A 68 -6.18 8.21 6.99
CA ALA A 68 -6.06 7.45 5.76
C ALA A 68 -6.33 8.36 4.56
N THR A 69 -5.53 8.27 3.51
CA THR A 69 -5.72 9.08 2.29
C THR A 69 -5.93 8.18 1.10
N ASP A 70 -6.77 8.61 0.14
CA ASP A 70 -6.93 7.96 -1.16
C ASP A 70 -7.34 9.00 -2.21
N VAL A 71 -6.90 8.81 -3.46
CA VAL A 71 -7.29 9.69 -4.57
C VAL A 71 -8.69 9.36 -5.10
N VAL A 72 -9.13 8.12 -4.91
CA VAL A 72 -10.40 7.59 -5.43
C VAL A 72 -11.52 7.88 -4.44
N PRO A 73 -12.56 8.67 -4.81
CA PRO A 73 -13.66 9.01 -3.91
C PRO A 73 -14.40 7.79 -3.35
N GLU A 74 -14.56 6.74 -4.16
CA GLU A 74 -15.21 5.49 -3.78
C GLU A 74 -14.41 4.75 -2.70
N ALA A 75 -13.07 4.78 -2.78
CA ALA A 75 -12.19 4.21 -1.76
C ALA A 75 -12.29 4.99 -0.45
N VAL A 76 -12.34 6.33 -0.52
CA VAL A 76 -12.55 7.19 0.67
C VAL A 76 -13.88 6.85 1.35
N ALA A 77 -14.97 6.73 0.59
CA ALA A 77 -16.28 6.37 1.12
C ALA A 77 -16.28 4.94 1.71
N CYS A 78 -15.68 3.99 1.02
CA CYS A 78 -15.54 2.60 1.44
C CYS A 78 -14.76 2.48 2.75
N ALA A 79 -13.61 3.14 2.86
CA ALA A 79 -12.78 3.13 4.08
C ALA A 79 -13.51 3.74 5.28
N ARG A 80 -14.24 4.84 5.11
CA ARG A 80 -15.09 5.44 6.15
C ARG A 80 -16.19 4.47 6.62
N ALA A 81 -16.89 3.86 5.67
CA ALA A 81 -17.96 2.91 5.98
C ALA A 81 -17.42 1.70 6.75
N ASN A 82 -16.25 1.16 6.34
CA ASN A 82 -15.61 0.04 7.01
C ASN A 82 -15.08 0.41 8.41
N ALA A 83 -14.56 1.62 8.60
CA ALA A 83 -14.19 2.10 9.93
C ALA A 83 -15.41 2.17 10.87
N ALA A 84 -16.53 2.71 10.40
CA ALA A 84 -17.79 2.75 11.14
C ALA A 84 -18.34 1.35 11.42
N ARG A 85 -18.33 0.44 10.42
CA ARG A 85 -18.78 -0.97 10.53
C ARG A 85 -18.02 -1.72 11.63
N ASN A 86 -16.75 -1.41 11.82
CA ASN A 86 -15.90 -2.04 12.84
C ASN A 86 -15.83 -1.28 14.17
N GLY A 87 -16.66 -0.23 14.36
CA GLY A 87 -16.78 0.52 15.60
C GLY A 87 -15.53 1.37 15.92
N VAL A 88 -14.78 1.80 14.91
CA VAL A 88 -13.57 2.63 15.06
C VAL A 88 -13.62 3.93 14.25
N GLY A 89 -14.80 4.34 13.81
CA GLY A 89 -14.99 5.54 13.01
C GLY A 89 -14.52 6.83 13.68
N ASP A 90 -14.55 6.91 14.99
CA ASP A 90 -14.06 8.02 15.81
C ASP A 90 -12.52 8.13 15.86
N ARG A 91 -11.81 7.06 15.48
CA ARG A 91 -10.34 6.97 15.46
C ARG A 91 -9.74 7.03 14.06
N VAL A 92 -10.56 7.03 13.01
CA VAL A 92 -10.13 6.99 11.61
C VAL A 92 -10.65 8.20 10.85
N GLU A 93 -9.78 9.13 10.53
CA GLU A 93 -10.04 10.25 9.64
C GLU A 93 -9.65 9.84 8.21
N VAL A 94 -10.60 9.80 7.27
CA VAL A 94 -10.31 9.47 5.87
C VAL A 94 -10.42 10.72 5.01
N LEU A 95 -9.38 11.06 4.26
CA LEU A 95 -9.27 12.26 3.44
C LEU A 95 -9.09 11.88 1.97
N GLN A 96 -9.75 12.61 1.09
CA GLN A 96 -9.50 12.50 -0.34
C GLN A 96 -8.31 13.37 -0.72
N GLY A 97 -7.38 12.81 -1.50
CA GLY A 97 -6.25 13.53 -2.07
C GLY A 97 -5.06 12.62 -2.33
N ASP A 98 -4.03 13.19 -2.94
CA ASP A 98 -2.89 12.46 -3.44
C ASP A 98 -1.74 12.43 -2.40
N CYS A 99 -1.29 11.23 -2.08
CA CYS A 99 -0.18 10.95 -1.17
C CYS A 99 -0.27 11.80 0.13
N TYR A 100 0.63 12.77 0.30
CA TYR A 100 0.79 13.61 1.47
C TYR A 100 0.00 14.94 1.42
N GLU A 101 -0.57 15.29 0.27
CA GLU A 101 -1.25 16.60 0.10
C GLU A 101 -2.30 16.88 1.18
N PRO A 102 -3.20 15.94 1.51
CA PRO A 102 -4.24 16.21 2.51
C PRO A 102 -3.71 16.34 3.95
N VAL A 103 -2.46 15.96 4.18
CA VAL A 103 -1.83 15.92 5.52
C VAL A 103 -0.62 16.83 5.64
N ALA A 104 -0.54 17.88 4.82
CA ALA A 104 0.54 18.84 4.85
C ALA A 104 0.78 19.38 6.28
N GLY A 105 2.05 19.38 6.73
CA GLY A 105 2.45 19.82 8.07
C GLY A 105 2.16 18.83 9.20
N ARG A 106 1.45 17.74 8.97
CA ARG A 106 1.19 16.68 9.99
C ARG A 106 2.36 15.71 10.05
N ARG A 107 2.58 15.13 11.25
CA ARG A 107 3.64 14.13 11.47
C ARG A 107 3.11 12.91 12.20
N PHE A 108 3.61 11.74 11.80
CA PHE A 108 3.14 10.42 12.21
C PHE A 108 4.27 9.57 12.80
N HIS A 109 3.91 8.62 13.66
CA HIS A 109 4.82 7.59 14.17
C HIS A 109 5.01 6.47 13.16
N LEU A 110 3.96 6.17 12.39
CA LEU A 110 3.98 5.20 11.30
C LEU A 110 3.31 5.80 10.07
N ILE A 111 4.00 5.73 8.94
CA ILE A 111 3.41 5.89 7.61
C ILE A 111 3.42 4.52 6.96
N CYS A 112 2.30 4.10 6.41
CA CYS A 112 2.19 2.79 5.79
C CYS A 112 1.45 2.87 4.45
N ALA A 113 1.88 2.05 3.47
CA ALA A 113 1.28 2.02 2.15
C ALA A 113 1.47 0.68 1.44
N SER A 114 0.46 0.26 0.70
CA SER A 114 0.58 -0.81 -0.29
C SER A 114 0.23 -0.25 -1.67
N PRO A 115 1.08 0.63 -2.24
CA PRO A 115 0.73 1.46 -3.39
C PRO A 115 0.67 0.68 -4.69
N PRO A 116 0.03 1.24 -5.74
CA PRO A 116 0.19 0.77 -7.11
C PRO A 116 1.68 0.80 -7.48
N GLN A 117 2.17 -0.29 -8.05
CA GLN A 117 3.59 -0.44 -8.36
C GLN A 117 3.84 -1.38 -9.55
N MET A 118 2.79 -1.67 -10.33
CA MET A 118 2.95 -2.47 -11.53
C MET A 118 3.47 -1.57 -12.66
N PRO A 119 4.66 -1.86 -13.24
CA PRO A 119 5.16 -1.12 -14.38
C PRO A 119 4.15 -1.14 -15.52
N THR A 120 3.88 0.02 -16.10
CA THR A 120 2.85 0.20 -17.12
C THR A 120 3.48 0.83 -18.36
N PRO A 121 3.65 0.08 -19.46
CA PRO A 121 4.15 0.63 -20.70
C PRO A 121 3.27 1.79 -21.19
N PRO A 122 3.85 2.84 -21.81
CA PRO A 122 3.07 3.94 -22.37
C PRO A 122 1.97 3.45 -23.31
N GLY A 123 0.75 4.00 -23.16
CA GLY A 123 -0.42 3.58 -23.92
C GLY A 123 -1.06 2.25 -23.49
N ARG A 124 -0.62 1.69 -22.38
CA ARG A 124 -1.19 0.50 -21.74
C ARG A 124 -1.77 0.81 -20.35
N GLU A 125 -1.92 2.08 -20.04
CA GLU A 125 -2.62 2.56 -18.85
C GLU A 125 -4.09 2.12 -18.93
N ARG A 126 -4.59 1.60 -17.83
CA ARG A 126 -6.02 1.35 -17.69
C ARG A 126 -6.65 2.64 -17.16
N ASP A 127 -7.85 2.93 -17.59
CA ASP A 127 -8.63 4.12 -17.22
C ASP A 127 -9.87 3.80 -16.36
N ASP A 128 -10.06 2.52 -16.01
CA ASP A 128 -11.14 2.11 -15.11
C ASP A 128 -10.78 2.40 -13.62
N ALA A 129 -11.76 2.42 -12.73
CA ALA A 129 -11.56 2.67 -11.31
C ALA A 129 -10.57 1.70 -10.64
N ALA A 130 -10.44 0.48 -11.16
CA ALA A 130 -9.45 -0.49 -10.71
C ALA A 130 -8.02 -0.15 -11.19
N ALA A 131 -7.88 0.69 -12.21
CA ALA A 131 -6.61 1.09 -12.80
C ALA A 131 -5.74 1.87 -11.82
N ALA A 132 -6.35 2.73 -11.01
CA ALA A 132 -5.64 3.51 -10.01
C ALA A 132 -4.84 2.62 -9.03
N ALA A 133 -5.31 1.39 -8.77
CA ALA A 133 -4.64 0.44 -7.90
C ALA A 133 -3.57 -0.44 -8.61
N ASP A 134 -3.50 -0.41 -9.93
CA ASP A 134 -2.60 -1.27 -10.72
C ASP A 134 -1.53 -0.49 -11.51
N ASN A 135 -1.71 0.81 -11.76
CA ASN A 135 -0.76 1.61 -12.54
C ASN A 135 0.30 2.25 -11.62
N GLY A 136 1.53 1.74 -11.69
CA GLY A 136 2.67 2.24 -10.92
C GLY A 136 3.57 3.22 -11.69
N GLY A 137 3.12 3.72 -12.85
CA GLY A 137 3.95 4.47 -13.79
C GLY A 137 4.77 3.55 -14.70
N VAL A 138 5.59 4.14 -15.57
CA VAL A 138 6.33 3.40 -16.60
C VAL A 138 7.25 2.35 -15.99
N ASP A 139 7.92 2.68 -14.91
CA ASP A 139 8.90 1.82 -14.22
C ASP A 139 8.38 1.21 -12.91
N GLY A 140 7.16 1.54 -12.49
CA GLY A 140 6.55 1.08 -11.24
C GLY A 140 6.93 1.89 -10.01
N TRP A 141 7.65 2.98 -10.17
CA TRP A 141 8.17 3.79 -9.06
C TRP A 141 7.42 5.10 -8.80
N ASP A 142 6.50 5.52 -9.65
CA ASP A 142 5.84 6.84 -9.54
C ASP A 142 5.31 7.14 -8.13
N ILE A 143 4.54 6.24 -7.55
CA ILE A 143 3.99 6.43 -6.21
C ILE A 143 5.03 6.10 -5.13
N LEU A 144 5.86 5.07 -5.35
CA LEU A 144 6.90 4.67 -4.40
C LEU A 144 7.94 5.78 -4.18
N ASP A 145 8.39 6.45 -5.24
CA ASP A 145 9.36 7.55 -5.13
C ASP A 145 8.77 8.72 -4.33
N ARG A 146 7.53 9.10 -4.60
CA ARG A 146 6.83 10.15 -3.87
C ARG A 146 6.60 9.77 -2.40
N LEU A 147 6.24 8.50 -2.15
CA LEU A 147 6.06 7.95 -0.82
C LEU A 147 7.36 8.04 -0.01
N ILE A 148 8.49 7.59 -0.59
CA ILE A 148 9.79 7.60 0.09
C ILE A 148 10.30 9.03 0.28
N ALA A 149 10.25 9.87 -0.75
CA ALA A 149 10.75 11.24 -0.70
C ALA A 149 9.97 12.12 0.29
N GLY A 150 8.65 11.92 0.42
CA GLY A 150 7.81 12.71 1.34
C GLY A 150 7.88 12.23 2.79
N ALA A 151 8.26 10.99 3.05
CA ALA A 151 8.22 10.39 4.37
C ALA A 151 9.03 11.16 5.44
N PRO A 152 10.26 11.65 5.19
CA PRO A 152 11.03 12.35 6.21
C PRO A 152 10.36 13.60 6.76
N ALA A 153 9.61 14.34 5.94
CA ALA A 153 8.88 15.55 6.37
C ALA A 153 7.67 15.20 7.25
N HIS A 154 7.08 14.03 7.04
CA HIS A 154 5.85 13.58 7.68
C HIS A 154 6.07 12.52 8.77
N LEU A 155 7.31 12.08 9.01
CA LEU A 155 7.66 11.21 10.13
C LEU A 155 8.09 12.03 11.34
N ARG A 156 7.63 11.61 12.52
CA ARG A 156 8.21 12.02 13.80
C ARG A 156 9.64 11.47 13.94
N PRO A 157 10.51 12.06 14.76
CA PRO A 157 11.78 11.42 15.14
C PRO A 157 11.52 10.01 15.69
N GLY A 158 12.28 9.01 15.21
CA GLY A 158 12.06 7.60 15.51
C GLY A 158 10.83 6.96 14.86
N GLY A 159 10.12 7.69 13.99
CA GLY A 159 9.02 7.18 13.19
C GLY A 159 9.47 6.32 12.03
N ARG A 160 8.56 5.55 11.45
CA ARG A 160 8.85 4.58 10.40
C ARG A 160 7.89 4.66 9.21
N LEU A 161 8.44 4.50 8.01
CA LEU A 161 7.71 4.22 6.78
C LEU A 161 7.72 2.70 6.56
N VAL A 162 6.55 2.10 6.26
CA VAL A 162 6.43 0.68 5.89
C VAL A 162 5.64 0.56 4.60
N PHE A 163 6.17 -0.16 3.61
CA PHE A 163 5.50 -0.33 2.32
C PHE A 163 5.79 -1.68 1.68
N THR A 164 4.95 -2.09 0.73
CA THR A 164 5.18 -3.30 -0.06
C THR A 164 6.01 -3.00 -1.30
N LEU A 165 6.80 -3.99 -1.74
CA LEU A 165 7.60 -3.92 -2.96
C LEU A 165 7.57 -5.24 -3.71
N PHE A 166 7.34 -5.22 -5.03
CA PHE A 166 7.63 -6.38 -5.87
C PHE A 166 9.14 -6.50 -6.10
N ALA A 167 9.69 -7.72 -6.03
CA ALA A 167 11.12 -7.95 -6.17
C ALA A 167 11.68 -7.51 -7.53
N PHE A 168 10.89 -7.57 -8.60
CA PHE A 168 11.31 -7.11 -9.93
C PHE A 168 11.51 -5.58 -10.05
N LEU A 169 11.07 -4.80 -9.06
CA LEU A 169 11.37 -3.37 -8.96
C LEU A 169 12.76 -3.10 -8.38
N GLY A 170 13.44 -4.14 -7.86
CA GLY A 170 14.78 -4.06 -7.30
C GLY A 170 14.81 -3.67 -5.82
N PRO A 171 14.92 -4.66 -4.91
CA PRO A 171 15.10 -4.40 -3.49
C PRO A 171 16.30 -3.51 -3.16
N ARG A 172 17.42 -3.62 -3.92
CA ARG A 172 18.57 -2.73 -3.75
C ARG A 172 18.25 -1.31 -4.18
N SER A 173 17.44 -1.14 -5.23
CA SER A 173 16.95 0.18 -5.66
C SER A 173 16.08 0.83 -4.58
N ALA A 174 15.19 0.06 -3.92
CA ALA A 174 14.40 0.55 -2.79
C ALA A 174 15.29 0.95 -1.61
N TRP A 175 16.29 0.11 -1.31
CA TRP A 175 17.25 0.36 -0.24
C TRP A 175 17.99 1.68 -0.44
N ALA A 176 18.59 1.88 -1.63
CA ALA A 176 19.31 3.10 -1.97
C ALA A 176 18.43 4.36 -1.90
N ARG A 177 17.14 4.27 -2.32
CA ARG A 177 16.20 5.39 -2.23
C ARG A 177 15.86 5.75 -0.78
N LEU A 178 15.70 4.76 0.10
CA LEU A 178 15.48 4.99 1.53
C LEU A 178 16.69 5.67 2.17
N GLU A 179 17.91 5.19 1.89
CA GLU A 179 19.16 5.81 2.38
C GLU A 179 19.30 7.26 1.86
N ALA A 180 19.05 7.49 0.57
CA ALA A 180 19.09 8.83 -0.03
C ALA A 180 18.07 9.79 0.60
N ALA A 181 16.93 9.27 1.08
CA ALA A 181 15.93 10.03 1.84
C ALA A 181 16.28 10.21 3.33
N GLY A 182 17.43 9.72 3.79
CA GLY A 182 17.85 9.80 5.19
C GLY A 182 17.07 8.86 6.13
N LEU A 183 16.53 7.77 5.59
CA LEU A 183 15.85 6.72 6.34
C LEU A 183 16.75 5.49 6.43
N GLU A 184 16.79 4.85 7.58
CA GLU A 184 17.50 3.59 7.80
C GLU A 184 16.66 2.42 7.25
N PRO A 185 17.13 1.72 6.18
CA PRO A 185 16.34 0.68 5.53
C PRO A 185 16.36 -0.64 6.28
N ALA A 186 15.25 -1.38 6.19
CA ALA A 186 15.15 -2.77 6.60
C ALA A 186 14.14 -3.54 5.73
N ILE A 187 14.32 -4.85 5.61
CA ILE A 187 13.34 -5.76 5.04
C ILE A 187 12.67 -6.49 6.19
N LEU A 188 11.37 -6.26 6.38
CA LEU A 188 10.60 -6.89 7.45
C LEU A 188 10.12 -8.30 7.07
N ALA A 189 9.83 -8.52 5.80
CA ALA A 189 9.36 -9.81 5.31
C ALA A 189 9.61 -9.98 3.80
N ARG A 190 9.66 -11.26 3.40
CA ARG A 190 9.65 -11.72 2.00
C ARG A 190 8.67 -12.87 1.87
N GLU A 191 7.86 -12.87 0.84
CA GLU A 191 6.90 -13.95 0.57
C GLU A 191 6.77 -14.16 -0.95
N THR A 192 6.86 -15.41 -1.35
CA THR A 192 6.56 -15.78 -2.74
C THR A 192 5.05 -15.84 -2.92
N GLN A 193 4.55 -15.11 -3.90
CA GLN A 193 3.13 -15.03 -4.26
C GLN A 193 2.93 -15.40 -5.73
N ALA A 194 1.71 -15.75 -6.12
CA ALA A 194 1.39 -15.96 -7.52
C ALA A 194 1.73 -14.71 -8.34
N PHE A 195 2.27 -14.90 -9.54
CA PHE A 195 2.56 -13.78 -10.44
C PHE A 195 1.25 -13.09 -10.82
N PRO A 196 1.16 -11.74 -10.73
CA PRO A 196 -0.09 -11.02 -10.97
C PRO A 196 -0.57 -11.19 -12.41
N ARG A 197 -1.89 -11.38 -12.60
CA ARG A 197 -2.46 -11.56 -13.95
C ARG A 197 -2.07 -10.43 -14.91
N ILE A 198 -2.18 -9.18 -14.49
CA ILE A 198 -1.79 -8.01 -15.29
C ILE A 198 -0.30 -8.00 -15.63
N GLY A 199 0.54 -8.63 -14.82
CA GLY A 199 1.97 -8.76 -15.06
C GLY A 199 2.27 -9.60 -16.31
N TYR A 200 1.42 -10.57 -16.68
CA TYR A 200 1.61 -11.34 -17.91
C TYR A 200 1.43 -10.47 -19.16
N GLU A 201 0.50 -9.52 -19.12
CA GLU A 201 0.23 -8.59 -20.22
C GLU A 201 1.37 -7.58 -20.42
N ARG A 202 2.19 -7.39 -19.39
CA ARG A 202 3.29 -6.41 -19.32
C ARG A 202 4.66 -7.07 -19.14
N LEU A 203 4.75 -8.40 -19.30
CA LEU A 203 5.91 -9.20 -18.88
C LEU A 203 7.23 -8.79 -19.54
N GLU A 204 7.23 -8.51 -20.84
CA GLU A 204 8.44 -8.08 -21.54
C GLU A 204 8.94 -6.73 -21.02
N HIS A 205 8.04 -5.82 -20.78
CA HIS A 205 8.36 -4.51 -20.19
C HIS A 205 8.94 -4.66 -18.78
N ILE A 206 8.28 -5.48 -17.93
CA ILE A 206 8.75 -5.75 -16.56
C ILE A 206 10.13 -6.41 -16.58
N ARG A 207 10.37 -7.37 -17.49
CA ARG A 207 11.70 -8.00 -17.65
C ARG A 207 12.79 -7.02 -18.04
N GLY A 208 12.47 -6.04 -18.91
CA GLY A 208 13.40 -4.99 -19.28
C GLY A 208 13.80 -4.08 -18.10
N LEU A 209 12.97 -4.00 -17.07
CA LEU A 209 13.19 -3.22 -15.86
C LEU A 209 13.80 -4.02 -14.71
N ASP A 210 13.72 -5.34 -14.76
CA ASP A 210 14.21 -6.26 -13.71
C ASP A 210 15.74 -6.39 -13.75
N THR A 211 16.44 -5.37 -13.28
CA THR A 211 17.90 -5.33 -13.25
C THR A 211 18.53 -6.24 -12.20
N GLU A 212 17.75 -6.75 -11.25
CA GLU A 212 18.21 -7.62 -10.18
C GLU A 212 17.92 -9.10 -10.42
N GLY A 213 17.25 -9.44 -11.54
CA GLY A 213 16.99 -10.81 -11.94
C GLY A 213 15.99 -11.55 -11.05
N ALA A 214 14.98 -10.85 -10.55
CA ALA A 214 13.94 -11.43 -9.71
C ALA A 214 12.99 -12.35 -10.49
N LEU A 215 12.88 -12.17 -11.81
CA LEU A 215 12.06 -12.97 -12.69
C LEU A 215 12.90 -13.94 -13.53
N PRO A 216 12.38 -15.12 -13.87
CA PRO A 216 13.06 -16.03 -14.78
C PRO A 216 13.18 -15.42 -16.18
N ALA A 217 14.40 -15.40 -16.75
CA ALA A 217 14.67 -14.76 -18.02
C ALA A 217 13.92 -15.42 -19.21
N ALA A 218 13.89 -16.76 -19.26
CA ALA A 218 13.36 -17.50 -20.41
C ALA A 218 12.02 -18.20 -20.18
N LYS A 219 11.58 -18.35 -18.94
CA LYS A 219 10.33 -19.07 -18.60
C LYS A 219 9.25 -18.09 -18.17
N MET A 220 8.00 -18.44 -18.43
CA MET A 220 6.86 -17.69 -17.85
C MET A 220 6.93 -17.77 -16.32
N PRO A 221 6.94 -16.64 -15.60
CA PRO A 221 6.93 -16.66 -14.15
C PRO A 221 5.57 -17.15 -13.65
N THR A 222 5.56 -18.12 -12.76
CA THR A 222 4.34 -18.57 -12.06
C THR A 222 4.17 -17.84 -10.72
N SER A 223 5.27 -17.30 -10.22
CA SER A 223 5.32 -16.61 -8.93
C SER A 223 6.29 -15.43 -8.97
N VAL A 224 6.17 -14.58 -7.99
CA VAL A 224 7.06 -13.44 -7.75
C VAL A 224 7.24 -13.23 -6.25
N GLU A 225 8.43 -12.83 -5.84
CA GLU A 225 8.66 -12.42 -4.46
C GLU A 225 8.09 -11.02 -4.22
N ARG A 226 7.38 -10.87 -3.11
CA ARG A 226 6.94 -9.58 -2.59
C ARG A 226 7.58 -9.33 -1.24
N LEU A 227 8.06 -8.12 -1.03
CA LEU A 227 8.71 -7.69 0.19
C LEU A 227 7.82 -6.72 0.97
N VAL A 228 8.05 -6.66 2.28
CA VAL A 228 7.64 -5.55 3.12
C VAL A 228 8.91 -4.82 3.53
N MET A 229 9.05 -3.59 3.05
CA MET A 229 10.18 -2.72 3.29
C MET A 229 9.87 -1.76 4.43
N GLN A 230 10.89 -1.38 5.19
CA GLN A 230 10.80 -0.33 6.20
C GLN A 230 11.93 0.69 6.00
N GLY A 231 11.61 1.96 6.25
CA GLY A 231 12.60 3.02 6.43
C GLY A 231 12.38 3.72 7.76
N MET A 232 13.36 3.72 8.67
CA MET A 232 13.27 4.40 9.95
C MET A 232 13.91 5.78 9.90
N LYS A 233 13.21 6.78 10.45
CA LYS A 233 13.79 8.10 10.68
C LYS A 233 14.58 8.10 12.00
N SER A 234 15.80 8.63 11.96
CA SER A 234 16.61 8.81 13.18
C SER A 234 15.86 9.57 14.28
N ARG A 235 16.24 9.34 15.52
CA ARG A 235 15.70 10.01 16.72
C ARG A 235 16.12 11.47 16.79
#